data_0990a9083c40cb002c0af5f99fdd7c5b
#
_entry.id   0990a9083c40cb002c0af5f99fdd7c5b
#
_cell.length_a   1.000
_cell.length_b   1.000
_cell.length_c   1.000
_cell.angle_alpha   90.00
_cell.angle_beta   90.00
_cell.angle_gamma   90.00
#
_symmetry.space_group_name_H-M   'P 1'
#
loop_
_entity.id
_entity.type
_entity.pdbx_description
1 polymer ?
#
loop_
_entity_poly.entity_id
_entity_poly.type
_entity_poly.pdbx_seq_one_letter_code
_entity_poly.pdbx_strand_id
1 'polypeptide(L)'
;MATGKTIYVRARLRASIAQHATIVIPATALARAWQIVPDHGRAVLERLPGMQVVHVDDLDDVIAQQTGLLVTTNPNLGMDAAQAAWSARWRRWPLITAEPEVYESVPGVRVEQIP
;
A
#
# COMPACT_ATOMS: atom_id res chain seq x y z
N MET A 1 6.17 -21.61 4.67
CA MET A 1 7.48 -21.01 4.34
C MET A 1 7.27 -19.55 3.94
N ALA A 2 8.05 -18.65 4.48
CA ALA A 2 7.97 -17.23 4.11
C ALA A 2 8.59 -17.00 2.73
N THR A 3 7.91 -16.20 1.88
CA THR A 3 8.47 -15.78 0.60
C THR A 3 9.50 -14.66 0.83
N GLY A 4 10.32 -14.35 -0.19
CA GLY A 4 11.22 -13.20 -0.14
C GLY A 4 10.48 -11.89 0.11
N LYS A 5 9.28 -11.73 -0.46
CA LYS A 5 8.41 -10.57 -0.23
C LYS A 5 8.01 -10.44 1.23
N THR A 6 7.62 -11.55 1.87
CA THR A 6 7.24 -11.57 3.29
C THR A 6 8.42 -11.17 4.17
N ILE A 7 9.61 -11.69 3.90
CA ILE A 7 10.84 -11.34 4.64
C ILE A 7 11.14 -9.85 4.49
N TYR A 8 11.04 -9.30 3.28
CA TYR A 8 11.27 -7.88 3.01
C TYR A 8 10.31 -6.99 3.79
N VAL A 9 9.03 -7.30 3.77
CA VAL A 9 8.00 -6.51 4.47
C VAL A 9 8.27 -6.50 5.98
N ARG A 10 8.62 -7.65 6.57
CA ARG A 10 8.98 -7.72 7.99
C ARG A 10 10.21 -6.88 8.30
N ALA A 11 11.23 -6.90 7.45
CA ALA A 11 12.43 -6.09 7.63
C ALA A 11 12.10 -4.59 7.55
N ARG A 12 11.25 -4.17 6.62
CA ARG A 12 10.81 -2.77 6.50
C ARG A 12 10.01 -2.33 7.72
N LEU A 13 9.12 -3.17 8.25
CA LEU A 13 8.36 -2.88 9.46
C LEU A 13 9.31 -2.68 10.66
N ARG A 14 10.28 -3.57 10.83
CA ARG A 14 11.26 -3.45 11.90
C ARG A 14 12.09 -2.18 11.78
N ALA A 15 12.55 -1.86 10.58
CA ALA A 15 13.30 -0.63 10.32
C ALA A 15 12.47 0.60 10.63
N SER A 16 11.19 0.61 10.23
CA SER A 16 10.27 1.71 10.51
C SER A 16 10.03 1.89 12.01
N ILE A 17 9.86 0.80 12.75
CA ILE A 17 9.71 0.84 14.21
C ILE A 17 10.97 1.45 14.85
N ALA A 18 12.16 0.98 14.44
CA ALA A 18 13.43 1.45 14.96
C ALA A 18 13.68 2.93 14.69
N GLN A 19 13.23 3.43 13.52
CA GLN A 19 13.42 4.80 13.06
C GLN A 19 12.25 5.73 13.39
N HIS A 20 11.20 5.20 14.04
CA HIS A 20 9.94 5.92 14.26
C HIS A 20 9.30 6.45 12.97
N ALA A 21 9.57 5.79 11.85
CA ALA A 21 8.97 6.14 10.56
C ALA A 21 7.55 5.60 10.46
N THR A 22 6.70 6.31 9.72
CA THR A 22 5.31 5.90 9.49
C THR A 22 5.20 5.11 8.19
N ILE A 23 4.46 4.01 8.23
CA ILE A 23 4.05 3.25 7.04
C ILE A 23 2.56 3.51 6.82
N VAL A 24 2.21 3.98 5.62
CA VAL A 24 0.81 4.23 5.25
C VAL A 24 0.31 3.07 4.42
N ILE A 25 -0.84 2.51 4.82
CA ILE A 25 -1.53 1.46 4.08
C ILE A 25 -2.87 2.02 3.62
N PRO A 26 -3.11 2.14 2.30
CA PRO A 26 -4.42 2.57 1.82
C PRO A 26 -5.51 1.56 2.21
N ALA A 27 -6.70 2.05 2.57
CA ALA A 27 -7.81 1.19 2.99
C ALA A 27 -8.19 0.16 1.93
N THR A 28 -8.17 0.54 0.65
CA THR A 28 -8.45 -0.38 -0.47
C THR A 28 -7.38 -1.46 -0.61
N ALA A 29 -6.11 -1.13 -0.35
CA ALA A 29 -5.04 -2.11 -0.35
C ALA A 29 -5.19 -3.10 0.81
N LEU A 30 -5.58 -2.60 1.98
CA LEU A 30 -5.86 -3.46 3.14
C LEU A 30 -7.04 -4.38 2.85
N ALA A 31 -8.11 -3.86 2.24
CA ALA A 31 -9.26 -4.67 1.83
C ALA A 31 -8.86 -5.75 0.84
N ARG A 32 -8.02 -5.42 -0.14
CA ARG A 32 -7.50 -6.39 -1.11
C ARG A 32 -6.70 -7.49 -0.42
N ALA A 33 -5.86 -7.11 0.55
CA ALA A 33 -5.08 -8.08 1.33
C ALA A 33 -6.00 -9.05 2.08
N TRP A 34 -7.07 -8.57 2.70
CA TRP A 34 -8.06 -9.42 3.35
C TRP A 34 -8.75 -10.37 2.38
N GLN A 35 -9.00 -9.92 1.14
CA GLN A 35 -9.62 -10.73 0.12
C GLN A 35 -8.78 -11.94 -0.28
N ILE A 36 -7.47 -11.78 -0.33
CA ILE A 36 -6.55 -12.79 -0.90
C ILE A 36 -5.71 -13.52 0.15
N VAL A 37 -5.69 -13.05 1.40
CA VAL A 37 -4.84 -13.65 2.42
C VAL A 37 -5.29 -15.08 2.75
N PRO A 38 -4.37 -16.04 2.84
CA PRO A 38 -4.70 -17.36 3.36
C PRO A 38 -4.95 -17.30 4.88
N ASP A 39 -5.63 -18.32 5.41
CA ASP A 39 -6.04 -18.34 6.82
C ASP A 39 -4.88 -18.06 7.79
N HIS A 40 -3.70 -18.61 7.51
CA HIS A 40 -2.54 -18.44 8.39
C HIS A 40 -1.97 -17.00 8.38
N GLY A 41 -2.38 -16.15 7.44
CA GLY A 41 -1.95 -14.76 7.38
C GLY A 41 -2.90 -13.76 8.04
N ARG A 42 -4.11 -14.19 8.43
CA ARG A 42 -5.14 -13.31 8.97
C ARG A 42 -4.73 -12.61 10.26
N ALA A 43 -4.04 -13.32 11.14
CA ALA A 43 -3.59 -12.75 12.42
C ALA A 43 -2.65 -11.56 12.22
N VAL A 44 -1.83 -11.60 11.18
CA VAL A 44 -0.92 -10.49 10.84
C VAL A 44 -1.76 -9.27 10.39
N LEU A 45 -2.74 -9.48 9.50
CA LEU A 45 -3.59 -8.39 9.02
C LEU A 45 -4.40 -7.76 10.14
N GLU A 46 -4.88 -8.56 11.10
CA GLU A 46 -5.63 -8.05 12.24
C GLU A 46 -4.80 -7.11 13.11
N ARG A 47 -3.49 -7.35 13.20
CA ARG A 47 -2.58 -6.56 14.03
C ARG A 47 -2.10 -5.28 13.37
N LEU A 48 -2.03 -5.25 12.03
CA LEU A 48 -1.44 -4.13 11.30
C LEU A 48 -2.04 -2.77 11.67
N PRO A 49 -3.38 -2.58 11.70
CA PRO A 49 -3.94 -1.25 12.00
C PRO A 49 -3.65 -0.76 13.41
N GLY A 50 -3.37 -1.67 14.33
CA GLY A 50 -3.05 -1.31 15.73
C GLY A 50 -1.58 -1.01 15.97
N MET A 51 -0.71 -1.22 15.00
CA MET A 51 0.71 -0.93 15.15
C MET A 51 0.96 0.57 15.11
N GLN A 52 1.78 1.06 16.04
CA GLN A 52 2.05 2.50 16.17
C GLN A 52 2.65 3.12 14.90
N VAL A 53 3.45 2.37 14.17
CA VAL A 53 4.10 2.85 12.93
C VAL A 53 3.20 2.76 11.71
N VAL A 54 2.03 2.14 11.82
CA VAL A 54 1.10 1.94 10.71
C VAL A 54 -0.06 2.93 10.80
N HIS A 55 -0.31 3.63 9.69
CA HIS A 55 -1.48 4.47 9.51
C HIS A 55 -2.27 3.94 8.32
N VAL A 56 -3.55 3.66 8.52
CA VAL A 56 -4.45 3.25 7.44
C VAL A 56 -5.10 4.50 6.87
N ASP A 57 -4.90 4.75 5.57
CA ASP A 57 -5.55 5.84 4.86
C ASP A 57 -6.99 5.46 4.53
N ASP A 58 -7.94 6.18 5.12
CA ASP A 58 -9.35 5.96 4.85
C ASP A 58 -9.69 6.33 3.41
N LEU A 59 -10.70 5.66 2.87
CA LEU A 59 -11.29 6.01 1.59
C LEU A 59 -12.53 6.90 1.86
N ASP A 60 -12.26 8.15 2.22
CA ASP A 60 -13.33 9.13 2.40
C ASP A 60 -13.84 9.66 1.04
N ASP A 61 -14.79 10.60 1.06
CA ASP A 61 -15.39 11.12 -0.17
C ASP A 61 -14.38 11.85 -1.08
N VAL A 62 -13.46 12.61 -0.51
CA VAL A 62 -12.43 13.33 -1.27
C VAL A 62 -11.45 12.34 -1.91
N ILE A 63 -10.96 11.40 -1.12
CA ILE A 63 -10.01 10.38 -1.60
C ILE A 63 -10.68 9.45 -2.61
N ALA A 64 -11.95 9.11 -2.39
CA ALA A 64 -12.71 8.30 -3.33
C ALA A 64 -12.84 8.99 -4.68
N GLN A 65 -13.11 10.31 -4.71
CA GLN A 65 -13.16 11.08 -5.93
C GLN A 65 -11.82 11.07 -6.67
N GLN A 66 -10.74 11.36 -5.99
CA GLN A 66 -9.40 11.39 -6.59
C GLN A 66 -8.95 10.01 -7.07
N THR A 67 -9.25 8.97 -6.29
CA THR A 67 -8.95 7.58 -6.67
C THR A 67 -9.71 7.19 -7.94
N GLY A 68 -10.99 7.50 -8.00
CA GLY A 68 -11.83 7.23 -9.19
C GLY A 68 -11.34 7.96 -10.42
N LEU A 69 -10.93 9.22 -10.29
CA LEU A 69 -10.38 9.99 -11.42
C LEU A 69 -9.07 9.38 -11.93
N LEU A 70 -8.22 8.88 -11.05
CA LEU A 70 -7.00 8.18 -11.47
C LEU A 70 -7.30 6.93 -12.30
N VAL A 71 -8.30 6.14 -11.91
CA VAL A 71 -8.73 4.97 -12.68
C VAL A 71 -9.25 5.39 -14.06
N THR A 72 -9.98 6.50 -14.13
CA THR A 72 -10.50 7.01 -15.40
C THR A 72 -9.40 7.29 -16.42
N THR A 73 -8.29 7.89 -15.96
CA THR A 73 -7.15 8.20 -16.83
C THR A 73 -6.18 7.02 -16.97
N ASN A 74 -6.28 6.00 -16.12
CA ASN A 74 -5.44 4.81 -16.13
C ASN A 74 -6.32 3.58 -15.99
N PRO A 75 -7.06 3.16 -17.04
CA PRO A 75 -8.14 2.16 -16.91
C PRO A 75 -7.68 0.77 -16.43
N ASN A 76 -6.39 0.46 -16.59
CA ASN A 76 -5.84 -0.82 -16.14
C ASN A 76 -5.44 -0.81 -14.66
N LEU A 77 -5.57 0.35 -14.00
CA LEU A 77 -5.21 0.50 -12.60
C LEU A 77 -6.39 0.07 -11.72
N GLY A 78 -6.18 -0.89 -10.81
CA GLY A 78 -7.19 -1.26 -9.83
C GLY A 78 -7.41 -0.15 -8.80
N MET A 79 -8.53 -0.18 -8.09
CA MET A 79 -8.85 0.84 -7.07
C MET A 79 -7.82 0.88 -5.95
N ASP A 80 -7.30 -0.27 -5.55
CA ASP A 80 -6.26 -0.37 -4.53
C ASP A 80 -4.96 0.30 -4.98
N ALA A 81 -4.52 0.03 -6.20
CA ALA A 81 -3.34 0.66 -6.77
C ALA A 81 -3.55 2.16 -6.99
N ALA A 82 -4.75 2.57 -7.39
CA ALA A 82 -5.09 3.98 -7.59
C ALA A 82 -5.04 4.78 -6.28
N GLN A 83 -5.60 4.25 -5.20
CA GLN A 83 -5.52 4.90 -3.90
C GLN A 83 -4.08 4.97 -3.40
N ALA A 84 -3.30 3.90 -3.59
CA ALA A 84 -1.89 3.86 -3.20
C ALA A 84 -1.07 4.92 -3.96
N ALA A 85 -1.29 5.02 -5.27
CA ALA A 85 -0.61 6.00 -6.11
C ALA A 85 -0.96 7.43 -5.71
N TRP A 86 -2.24 7.72 -5.49
CA TRP A 86 -2.68 9.04 -5.05
C TRP A 86 -2.08 9.40 -3.70
N SER A 87 -2.12 8.50 -2.74
CA SER A 87 -1.61 8.69 -1.39
C SER A 87 -0.10 8.96 -1.39
N ALA A 88 0.66 8.16 -2.14
CA ALA A 88 2.12 8.31 -2.24
C ALA A 88 2.49 9.63 -2.90
N ARG A 89 1.79 10.00 -3.99
CA ARG A 89 2.04 11.23 -4.73
C ARG A 89 1.69 12.48 -3.89
N TRP A 90 0.57 12.43 -3.19
CA TRP A 90 0.13 13.53 -2.34
C TRP A 90 1.12 13.80 -1.21
N ARG A 91 1.65 12.72 -0.59
CA ARG A 91 2.65 12.82 0.48
C ARG A 91 4.06 13.04 -0.04
N ARG A 92 4.31 12.78 -1.31
CA ARG A 92 5.66 12.73 -1.90
C ARG A 92 6.52 11.66 -1.23
N TRP A 93 5.91 10.55 -0.88
CA TRP A 93 6.56 9.40 -0.30
C TRP A 93 6.73 8.30 -1.36
N PRO A 94 7.76 7.44 -1.23
CA PRO A 94 7.90 6.31 -2.14
C PRO A 94 6.77 5.31 -1.91
N LEU A 95 6.33 4.68 -3.00
CA LEU A 95 5.37 3.61 -2.99
C LEU A 95 6.11 2.28 -3.09
N ILE A 96 5.90 1.39 -2.11
CA ILE A 96 6.56 0.09 -2.06
C ILE A 96 5.63 -0.95 -2.68
N THR A 97 6.11 -1.66 -3.70
CA THR A 97 5.30 -2.65 -4.42
C THR A 97 6.17 -3.79 -4.95
N ALA A 98 5.55 -4.97 -5.10
CA ALA A 98 6.14 -6.10 -5.82
C ALA A 98 5.97 -5.99 -7.34
N GLU A 99 5.09 -5.09 -7.80
CA GLU A 99 4.68 -4.98 -9.21
C GLU A 99 4.81 -3.53 -9.69
N PRO A 100 6.06 -3.03 -9.86
CA PRO A 100 6.27 -1.62 -10.21
C PRO A 100 5.67 -1.24 -11.56
N GLU A 101 5.52 -2.18 -12.48
CA GLU A 101 4.94 -1.97 -13.80
C GLU A 101 3.48 -1.49 -13.75
N VAL A 102 2.76 -1.78 -12.67
CA VAL A 102 1.37 -1.32 -12.48
C VAL A 102 1.30 0.21 -12.45
N TYR A 103 2.37 0.87 -12.01
CA TYR A 103 2.38 2.32 -11.78
C TYR A 103 3.07 3.12 -12.89
N GLU A 104 3.54 2.45 -13.95
CA GLU A 104 4.29 3.11 -15.04
C GLU A 104 3.51 4.23 -15.73
N SER A 105 2.19 4.08 -15.82
CA SER A 105 1.32 5.07 -16.47
C SER A 105 0.96 6.25 -15.56
N VAL A 106 1.35 6.23 -14.28
CA VAL A 106 0.98 7.27 -13.32
C VAL A 106 2.17 8.19 -13.09
N PRO A 107 2.13 9.45 -13.59
CA PRO A 107 3.25 10.36 -13.38
C PRO A 107 3.36 10.79 -11.91
N GLY A 108 4.58 11.08 -11.48
CA GLY A 108 4.84 11.62 -10.15
C GLY A 108 4.85 10.59 -9.03
N VAL A 109 4.72 9.31 -9.34
CA VAL A 109 4.84 8.24 -8.34
C VAL A 109 6.26 7.68 -8.36
N ARG A 110 6.91 7.75 -7.21
CA ARG A 110 8.24 7.16 -7.02
C ARG A 110 8.07 5.77 -6.42
N VAL A 111 8.50 4.75 -7.16
CA VAL A 111 8.28 3.35 -6.82
C VAL A 111 9.55 2.72 -6.27
N GLU A 112 9.43 2.00 -5.17
CA GLU A 112 10.48 1.15 -4.60
C GLU A 112 9.99 -0.30 -4.70
N GLN A 113 10.75 -1.12 -5.45
CA GLN A 113 10.36 -2.51 -5.67
C GLN A 113 10.77 -3.41 -4.52
N ILE A 114 9.86 -4.28 -4.09
CA ILE A 114 10.15 -5.37 -3.15
C ILE A 114 10.94 -6.44 -3.89
N PRO A 115 12.07 -6.92 -3.33
CA PRO A 115 12.88 -7.97 -3.94
C PRO A 115 12.13 -9.28 -4.18
#